data_cec65c8433371adc40c435dcfc8f59bd
#
_entry.id   cec65c8433371adc40c435dcfc8f59bd
#
_cell.length_a   1.000
_cell.length_b   1.000
_cell.length_c   1.000
_cell.angle_alpha   90.00
_cell.angle_beta   90.00
_cell.angle_gamma   90.00
#
_symmetry.space_group_name_H-M   'P 1'
#
loop_
_entity.id
_entity.type
_entity.pdbx_description
1 polymer ?
#
loop_
_entity_poly.entity_id
_entity_poly.type
_entity_poly.pdbx_seq_one_letter_code
_entity_poly.pdbx_strand_id
1 'polypeptide(L)'
;MKLTFLGAAHEVTGSCTLLEACGKRILIDCGLEQGADIYENCELPVAPGEIDALFLTHAHIDHSGKIPALVAGGFASPIFATAATQKLCGIMLRDSAHIQEFEAEWRNRKAKRAGDEPYVPLYTVADAEKAVTLFEAHGYAEVFTPFAGINVQFIDAGHLLGSSSISFEITEGDLTRTVLFSGDVVLVREV
;
A
#
# COMPACT_ATOMS: atom_id res chain seq x y z
N MET A 1 15.02 -12.34 8.94
CA MET A 1 13.77 -11.54 8.82
C MET A 1 13.94 -10.23 9.59
N LYS A 2 13.53 -9.08 8.97
CA LYS A 2 13.52 -7.75 9.56
C LYS A 2 12.24 -7.03 9.20
N LEU A 3 11.66 -6.28 10.15
CA LEU A 3 10.52 -5.40 9.94
C LEU A 3 10.97 -3.95 10.16
N THR A 4 10.57 -3.07 9.26
CA THR A 4 10.78 -1.62 9.38
C THR A 4 9.44 -0.92 9.18
N PHE A 5 8.94 -0.27 10.23
CA PHE A 5 7.71 0.52 10.18
C PHE A 5 8.04 1.89 9.59
N LEU A 6 7.47 2.21 8.44
CA LEU A 6 7.75 3.43 7.68
C LEU A 6 6.65 4.47 7.84
N GLY A 7 5.44 4.03 8.18
CA GLY A 7 4.28 4.89 8.36
C GLY A 7 3.29 4.34 9.37
N ALA A 8 2.30 5.15 9.76
CA ALA A 8 1.37 4.88 10.85
C ALA A 8 2.06 4.49 12.18
N ALA A 9 3.29 4.98 12.40
CA ALA A 9 4.07 4.74 13.61
C ALA A 9 3.78 5.89 14.59
N HIS A 10 2.99 5.63 15.62
CA HIS A 10 2.37 6.61 16.54
C HIS A 10 1.27 7.49 15.93
N GLU A 11 0.89 7.26 14.69
CA GLU A 11 -0.20 7.90 13.96
C GLU A 11 -1.14 6.85 13.37
N VAL A 12 -2.29 7.28 12.85
CA VAL A 12 -3.32 6.37 12.33
C VAL A 12 -3.16 6.18 10.82
N THR A 13 -2.85 7.24 10.08
CA THR A 13 -2.85 7.25 8.62
C THR A 13 -1.47 7.00 8.02
N GLY A 14 -1.42 6.61 6.76
CA GLY A 14 -0.17 6.39 6.05
C GLY A 14 0.49 5.03 6.30
N SER A 15 -0.30 3.98 6.53
CA SER A 15 0.22 2.63 6.80
C SER A 15 1.23 2.18 5.74
N CYS A 16 2.45 1.86 6.19
CA CYS A 16 3.51 1.34 5.34
C CYS A 16 4.55 0.59 6.18
N THR A 17 4.75 -0.68 5.88
CA THR A 17 5.75 -1.52 6.56
C THR A 17 6.61 -2.26 5.53
N LEU A 18 7.93 -2.22 5.71
CA LEU A 18 8.87 -3.01 4.92
C LEU A 18 9.24 -4.28 5.67
N LEU A 19 8.95 -5.42 5.06
CA LEU A 19 9.38 -6.75 5.49
C LEU A 19 10.55 -7.21 4.62
N GLU A 20 11.68 -7.51 5.24
CA GLU A 20 12.86 -8.10 4.62
C GLU A 20 13.01 -9.53 5.12
N ALA A 21 12.81 -10.52 4.25
CA ALA A 21 12.88 -11.95 4.57
C ALA A 21 13.22 -12.79 3.33
N CYS A 22 13.92 -13.90 3.50
CA CYS A 22 14.32 -14.81 2.42
C CYS A 22 15.02 -14.09 1.24
N GLY A 23 15.76 -13.02 1.50
CA GLY A 23 16.39 -12.18 0.47
C GLY A 23 15.42 -11.31 -0.33
N LYS A 24 14.16 -11.19 0.10
CA LYS A 24 13.11 -10.40 -0.53
C LYS A 24 12.79 -9.15 0.28
N ARG A 25 12.39 -8.09 -0.42
CA ARG A 25 11.90 -6.82 0.12
C ARG A 25 10.43 -6.68 -0.24
N ILE A 26 9.57 -6.73 0.75
CA ILE A 26 8.12 -6.79 0.58
C ILE A 26 7.51 -5.61 1.32
N LEU A 27 6.69 -4.80 0.65
CA LEU A 27 5.88 -3.79 1.32
C LEU A 27 4.54 -4.39 1.75
N ILE A 28 4.10 -4.02 2.94
CA ILE A 28 2.75 -4.23 3.41
C ILE A 28 2.12 -2.85 3.57
N ASP A 29 1.09 -2.60 2.76
CA ASP A 29 0.46 -1.31 2.53
C ASP A 29 1.44 -0.24 1.99
N CYS A 30 0.90 0.80 1.41
CA CYS A 30 1.61 1.98 0.95
C CYS A 30 0.64 3.17 0.97
N GLY A 31 0.34 3.62 2.19
CA GLY A 31 -0.73 4.55 2.48
C GLY A 31 -0.34 6.02 2.32
N LEU A 32 -1.34 6.84 2.04
CA LEU A 32 -1.22 8.29 2.04
C LEU A 32 -1.53 8.82 3.44
N GLU A 33 -0.68 9.70 3.95
CA GLU A 33 -0.94 10.43 5.18
C GLU A 33 -2.10 11.41 4.97
N GLN A 34 -2.98 11.48 5.95
CA GLN A 34 -4.17 12.31 5.92
C GLN A 34 -4.31 13.11 7.21
N GLY A 35 -4.64 14.39 7.09
CA GLY A 35 -4.83 15.26 8.22
C GLY A 35 -3.56 15.99 8.67
N ALA A 36 -3.55 16.45 9.92
CA ALA A 36 -2.43 17.14 10.54
C ALA A 36 -1.66 16.15 11.42
N ASP A 37 -0.93 15.24 10.81
CA ASP A 37 -0.08 14.29 11.52
C ASP A 37 1.11 15.02 12.15
N ILE A 38 1.49 14.60 13.36
CA ILE A 38 2.64 15.14 14.09
C ILE A 38 3.92 14.41 13.67
N TYR A 39 3.78 13.13 13.32
CA TYR A 39 4.88 12.27 12.88
C TYR A 39 4.73 11.98 11.38
N GLU A 40 5.70 12.46 10.62
CA GLU A 40 5.75 12.18 9.17
C GLU A 40 6.22 10.76 8.90
N ASN A 41 5.70 10.16 7.85
CA ASN A 41 6.17 8.86 7.37
C ASN A 41 7.64 8.94 6.93
N CYS A 42 8.39 7.92 7.29
CA CYS A 42 9.75 7.77 6.83
C CYS A 42 9.80 7.52 5.31
N GLU A 43 10.84 8.03 4.67
CA GLU A 43 11.12 7.65 3.28
C GLU A 43 11.47 6.16 3.19
N LEU A 44 11.20 5.57 2.03
CA LEU A 44 11.62 4.20 1.75
C LEU A 44 13.15 4.11 1.83
N PRO A 45 13.71 3.16 2.60
CA PRO A 45 15.16 3.00 2.75
C PRO A 45 15.82 2.37 1.50
N VAL A 46 15.02 2.05 0.49
CA VAL A 46 15.43 1.40 -0.77
C VAL A 46 14.69 2.03 -1.94
N ALA A 47 15.25 1.95 -3.14
CA ALA A 47 14.57 2.45 -4.33
C ALA A 47 13.28 1.63 -4.60
N PRO A 48 12.19 2.27 -5.08
CA PRO A 48 10.95 1.57 -5.40
C PRO A 48 11.12 0.35 -6.31
N GLY A 49 12.03 0.42 -7.28
CA GLY A 49 12.35 -0.71 -8.18
C GLY A 49 13.07 -1.88 -7.52
N GLU A 50 13.52 -1.75 -6.27
CA GLU A 50 14.13 -2.84 -5.49
C GLU A 50 13.13 -3.58 -4.59
N ILE A 51 11.86 -3.18 -4.62
CA ILE A 51 10.76 -3.86 -3.90
C ILE A 51 10.28 -5.04 -4.75
N ASP A 52 10.32 -6.24 -4.18
CA ASP A 52 9.96 -7.48 -4.88
C ASP A 52 8.44 -7.71 -4.97
N ALA A 53 7.66 -7.18 -4.03
CA ALA A 53 6.20 -7.22 -4.02
C ALA A 53 5.60 -6.21 -3.05
N LEU A 54 4.33 -5.87 -3.26
CA LEU A 54 3.49 -5.16 -2.31
C LEU A 54 2.28 -6.04 -1.97
N PHE A 55 1.95 -6.13 -0.68
CA PHE A 55 0.74 -6.77 -0.19
C PHE A 55 -0.17 -5.71 0.40
N LEU A 56 -1.41 -5.68 -0.05
CA LEU A 56 -2.37 -4.66 0.37
C LEU A 56 -3.46 -5.28 1.24
N THR A 57 -3.62 -4.73 2.45
CA THR A 57 -4.64 -5.19 3.39
C THR A 57 -6.05 -4.82 2.94
N HIS A 58 -6.25 -3.59 2.50
CA HIS A 58 -7.53 -3.09 2.00
C HIS A 58 -7.38 -1.78 1.21
N ALA A 59 -8.49 -1.29 0.63
CA ALA A 59 -8.44 -0.23 -0.37
C ALA A 59 -8.45 1.21 0.18
N HIS A 60 -8.58 1.45 1.48
CA HIS A 60 -8.58 2.82 2.01
C HIS A 60 -7.31 3.58 1.61
N ILE A 61 -7.43 4.89 1.41
CA ILE A 61 -6.34 5.73 0.88
C ILE A 61 -5.14 5.80 1.83
N ASP A 62 -5.36 5.73 3.13
CA ASP A 62 -4.30 5.68 4.14
C ASP A 62 -3.57 4.31 4.20
N HIS A 63 -4.00 3.33 3.39
CA HIS A 63 -3.32 2.05 3.16
C HIS A 63 -2.84 1.86 1.72
N SER A 64 -3.50 2.49 0.74
CA SER A 64 -3.23 2.29 -0.69
C SER A 64 -2.76 3.54 -1.44
N GLY A 65 -2.97 4.71 -0.89
CA GLY A 65 -2.96 5.98 -1.61
C GLY A 65 -1.61 6.43 -2.17
N LYS A 66 -0.48 5.90 -1.70
CA LYS A 66 0.85 6.16 -2.27
C LYS A 66 1.30 5.12 -3.31
N ILE A 67 0.50 4.08 -3.59
CA ILE A 67 0.84 3.06 -4.59
C ILE A 67 1.15 3.66 -5.98
N PRO A 68 0.36 4.60 -6.52
CA PRO A 68 0.69 5.21 -7.81
C PRO A 68 2.01 5.99 -7.79
N ALA A 69 2.32 6.67 -6.67
CA ALA A 69 3.61 7.36 -6.51
C ALA A 69 4.78 6.37 -6.46
N LEU A 70 4.59 5.22 -5.79
CA LEU A 70 5.58 4.14 -5.77
C LEU A 70 5.87 3.61 -7.20
N VAL A 71 4.81 3.45 -8.01
CA VAL A 71 4.92 3.03 -9.43
C VAL A 71 5.59 4.10 -10.28
N ALA A 72 5.26 5.37 -10.09
CA ALA A 72 5.94 6.49 -10.74
C ALA A 72 7.44 6.52 -10.38
N GLY A 73 7.79 6.13 -9.15
CA GLY A 73 9.17 5.99 -8.68
C GLY A 73 9.92 4.75 -9.20
N GLY A 74 9.28 3.89 -10.01
CA GLY A 74 9.92 2.75 -10.67
C GLY A 74 9.54 1.37 -10.14
N PHE A 75 8.58 1.27 -9.19
CA PHE A 75 8.02 -0.03 -8.78
C PHE A 75 7.27 -0.68 -9.96
N ALA A 76 7.57 -1.95 -10.22
CA ALA A 76 6.97 -2.71 -11.32
C ALA A 76 6.67 -4.18 -10.94
N SER A 77 6.73 -4.51 -9.66
CA SER A 77 6.50 -5.85 -9.12
C SER A 77 5.01 -6.08 -8.83
N PRO A 78 4.56 -7.32 -8.55
CA PRO A 78 3.17 -7.62 -8.24
C PRO A 78 2.65 -6.90 -7.00
N ILE A 79 1.35 -6.54 -7.04
CA ILE A 79 0.57 -6.05 -5.90
C ILE A 79 -0.47 -7.12 -5.56
N PHE A 80 -0.25 -7.84 -4.49
CA PHE A 80 -1.15 -8.90 -4.04
C PHE A 80 -2.24 -8.33 -3.14
N ALA A 81 -3.50 -8.64 -3.46
CA ALA A 81 -4.67 -8.21 -2.70
C ALA A 81 -5.84 -9.18 -2.90
N THR A 82 -6.94 -9.00 -2.16
CA THR A 82 -8.19 -9.69 -2.50
C THR A 82 -8.81 -9.11 -3.77
N ALA A 83 -9.64 -9.90 -4.47
CA ALA A 83 -10.29 -9.46 -5.71
C ALA A 83 -11.19 -8.22 -5.52
N ALA A 84 -11.80 -8.07 -4.34
CA ALA A 84 -12.64 -6.91 -4.06
C ALA A 84 -11.77 -5.66 -3.77
N THR A 85 -10.67 -5.80 -3.02
CA THR A 85 -9.70 -4.73 -2.79
C THR A 85 -9.09 -4.24 -4.11
N GLN A 86 -8.70 -5.15 -5.02
CA GLN A 86 -8.22 -4.79 -6.36
C GLN A 86 -9.24 -3.93 -7.13
N LYS A 87 -10.53 -4.35 -7.13
CA LYS A 87 -11.59 -3.60 -7.83
C LYS A 87 -11.83 -2.22 -7.23
N LEU A 88 -11.83 -2.11 -5.91
CA LEU A 88 -11.99 -0.83 -5.22
C LEU A 88 -10.79 0.10 -5.48
N CYS A 89 -9.56 -0.40 -5.41
CA CYS A 89 -8.36 0.36 -5.76
C CYS A 89 -8.41 0.87 -7.21
N GLY A 90 -8.93 0.06 -8.13
CA GLY A 90 -9.15 0.47 -9.52
C GLY A 90 -10.03 1.71 -9.69
N ILE A 91 -10.90 1.99 -8.73
CA ILE A 91 -11.75 3.20 -8.70
C ILE A 91 -11.05 4.29 -7.88
N MET A 92 -10.70 3.99 -6.63
CA MET A 92 -10.24 4.95 -5.64
C MET A 92 -8.90 5.61 -6.01
N LEU A 93 -7.95 4.86 -6.57
CA LEU A 93 -6.64 5.41 -6.94
C LEU A 93 -6.75 6.36 -8.13
N ARG A 94 -7.64 6.07 -9.11
CA ARG A 94 -7.90 6.99 -10.22
C ARG A 94 -8.59 8.26 -9.75
N ASP A 95 -9.58 8.13 -8.87
CA ASP A 95 -10.30 9.28 -8.30
C ASP A 95 -9.35 10.17 -7.49
N SER A 96 -8.53 9.58 -6.63
CA SER A 96 -7.51 10.30 -5.87
C SER A 96 -6.51 11.02 -6.77
N ALA A 97 -6.04 10.37 -7.85
CA ALA A 97 -5.15 11.00 -8.82
C ALA A 97 -5.81 12.20 -9.51
N HIS A 98 -7.06 12.03 -9.94
CA HIS A 98 -7.83 13.11 -10.58
C HIS A 98 -8.01 14.31 -9.64
N ILE A 99 -8.33 14.07 -8.37
CA ILE A 99 -8.44 15.13 -7.36
C ILE A 99 -7.11 15.88 -7.22
N GLN A 100 -5.99 15.17 -7.13
CA GLN A 100 -4.65 15.78 -7.00
C GLN A 100 -4.27 16.61 -8.24
N GLU A 101 -4.54 16.11 -9.45
CA GLU A 101 -4.30 16.87 -10.68
C GLU A 101 -5.16 18.14 -10.74
N PHE A 102 -6.45 18.03 -10.38
CA PHE A 102 -7.36 19.19 -10.33
C PHE A 102 -6.91 20.23 -9.30
N GLU A 103 -6.52 19.79 -8.11
CA GLU A 103 -5.97 20.68 -7.08
C GLU A 103 -4.68 21.36 -7.54
N ALA A 104 -3.80 20.61 -8.21
CA ALA A 104 -2.56 21.16 -8.77
C ALA A 104 -2.86 22.24 -9.81
N GLU A 105 -3.78 22.00 -10.73
CA GLU A 105 -4.20 23.02 -11.71
C GLU A 105 -4.77 24.27 -11.04
N TRP A 106 -5.61 24.10 -10.03
CA TRP A 106 -6.21 25.22 -9.32
C TRP A 106 -5.16 26.05 -8.54
N ARG A 107 -4.24 25.39 -7.84
CA ARG A 107 -3.12 26.03 -7.14
C ARG A 107 -2.22 26.77 -8.12
N ASN A 108 -1.90 26.15 -9.28
CA ASN A 108 -1.03 26.71 -10.29
C ASN A 108 -1.61 27.95 -10.97
N ARG A 109 -2.94 28.03 -11.14
CA ARG A 109 -3.60 29.28 -11.60
C ARG A 109 -3.39 30.45 -10.64
N LYS A 110 -3.31 30.18 -9.33
CA LYS A 110 -3.02 31.20 -8.31
C LYS A 110 -1.51 31.50 -8.26
N ALA A 111 -0.67 30.48 -8.23
CA ALA A 111 0.80 30.60 -8.19
C ALA A 111 1.33 31.44 -9.36
N LYS A 112 0.84 31.21 -10.57
CA LYS A 112 1.20 31.99 -11.77
C LYS A 112 0.94 33.48 -11.60
N ARG A 113 -0.06 33.90 -10.84
CA ARG A 113 -0.37 35.32 -10.57
C ARG A 113 0.55 35.91 -9.49
N ALA A 114 1.05 35.07 -8.59
CA ALA A 114 1.94 35.47 -7.49
C ALA A 114 3.42 35.36 -7.86
N GLY A 115 3.76 34.66 -8.95
CA GLY A 115 5.16 34.38 -9.33
C GLY A 115 5.79 33.23 -8.54
N ASP A 116 4.95 32.37 -7.93
CA ASP A 116 5.41 31.24 -7.15
C ASP A 116 5.73 30.03 -8.05
N GLU A 117 6.53 29.08 -7.53
CA GLU A 117 6.82 27.81 -8.20
C GLU A 117 5.56 26.95 -8.40
N PRO A 118 5.47 26.23 -9.53
CA PRO A 118 4.32 25.35 -9.78
C PRO A 118 4.26 24.21 -8.77
N TYR A 119 3.05 23.95 -8.27
CA TYR A 119 2.75 22.77 -7.49
C TYR A 119 2.63 21.55 -8.43
N VAL A 120 3.30 20.45 -8.07
CA VAL A 120 3.25 19.17 -8.81
C VAL A 120 2.45 18.18 -7.99
N PRO A 121 1.47 17.46 -8.59
CA PRO A 121 0.74 16.41 -7.88
C PRO A 121 1.70 15.27 -7.51
N LEU A 122 1.40 14.53 -6.45
CA LEU A 122 2.22 13.42 -5.99
C LEU A 122 2.31 12.32 -7.06
N TYR A 123 1.24 12.13 -7.82
CA TYR A 123 1.15 11.22 -8.98
C TYR A 123 0.00 11.65 -9.90
N THR A 124 -0.02 11.08 -11.08
CA THR A 124 -1.02 11.37 -12.13
C THR A 124 -2.02 10.22 -12.29
N VAL A 125 -3.11 10.48 -13.04
CA VAL A 125 -4.06 9.43 -13.44
C VAL A 125 -3.36 8.32 -14.23
N ALA A 126 -2.39 8.64 -15.08
CA ALA A 126 -1.62 7.63 -15.81
C ALA A 126 -0.81 6.72 -14.89
N ASP A 127 -0.24 7.25 -13.80
CA ASP A 127 0.46 6.46 -12.78
C ASP A 127 -0.51 5.52 -12.04
N ALA A 128 -1.71 6.01 -11.71
CA ALA A 128 -2.75 5.21 -11.07
C ALA A 128 -3.23 4.08 -12.01
N GLU A 129 -3.42 4.37 -13.30
CA GLU A 129 -3.78 3.35 -14.28
C GLU A 129 -2.71 2.27 -14.41
N LYS A 130 -1.45 2.66 -14.47
CA LYS A 130 -0.32 1.73 -14.49
C LYS A 130 -0.28 0.88 -13.22
N ALA A 131 -0.48 1.49 -12.04
CA ALA A 131 -0.51 0.78 -10.76
C ALA A 131 -1.60 -0.31 -10.74
N VAL A 132 -2.79 -0.02 -11.24
CA VAL A 132 -3.91 -0.98 -11.29
C VAL A 132 -3.57 -2.21 -12.13
N THR A 133 -2.70 -2.11 -13.13
CA THR A 133 -2.28 -3.27 -13.95
C THR A 133 -1.37 -4.25 -13.23
N LEU A 134 -0.78 -3.85 -12.09
CA LEU A 134 0.15 -4.69 -11.32
C LEU A 134 -0.56 -5.56 -10.27
N PHE A 135 -1.87 -5.40 -10.09
CA PHE A 135 -2.61 -6.16 -9.10
C PHE A 135 -2.81 -7.62 -9.49
N GLU A 136 -2.51 -8.51 -8.56
CA GLU A 136 -2.80 -9.94 -8.61
C GLU A 136 -3.74 -10.31 -7.47
N ALA A 137 -4.92 -10.88 -7.82
CA ALA A 137 -5.98 -11.17 -6.85
C ALA A 137 -5.89 -12.60 -6.31
N HIS A 138 -6.00 -12.73 -4.98
CA HIS A 138 -6.10 -14.01 -4.28
C HIS A 138 -7.37 -14.09 -3.43
N GLY A 139 -7.83 -15.32 -3.19
CA GLY A 139 -8.99 -15.59 -2.34
C GLY A 139 -8.65 -15.54 -0.85
N TYR A 140 -9.69 -15.39 -0.02
CA TYR A 140 -9.57 -15.63 1.42
C TYR A 140 -9.28 -17.11 1.71
N ALA A 141 -8.52 -17.36 2.78
CA ALA A 141 -8.12 -18.68 3.24
C ALA A 141 -7.29 -19.52 2.24
N GLU A 142 -7.01 -18.99 1.07
CA GLU A 142 -6.09 -19.58 0.10
C GLU A 142 -4.65 -19.34 0.54
N VAL A 143 -3.86 -20.40 0.68
CA VAL A 143 -2.42 -20.29 0.93
C VAL A 143 -1.69 -20.33 -0.40
N PHE A 144 -0.86 -19.34 -0.67
CA PHE A 144 -0.01 -19.30 -1.87
C PHE A 144 1.44 -18.94 -1.51
N THR A 145 2.36 -19.28 -2.39
CA THR A 145 3.81 -19.14 -2.18
C THR A 145 4.39 -18.17 -3.21
N PRO A 146 4.36 -16.85 -2.96
CA PRO A 146 4.88 -15.86 -3.90
C PRO A 146 6.40 -15.95 -4.08
N PHE A 147 7.10 -16.38 -3.05
CA PHE A 147 8.56 -16.54 -3.04
C PHE A 147 8.95 -17.80 -2.28
N ALA A 148 10.08 -18.42 -2.65
CA ALA A 148 10.61 -19.58 -1.93
C ALA A 148 10.81 -19.25 -0.42
N GLY A 149 10.23 -20.07 0.44
CA GLY A 149 10.29 -19.89 1.89
C GLY A 149 9.28 -18.88 2.46
N ILE A 150 8.37 -18.34 1.65
CA ILE A 150 7.34 -17.40 2.09
C ILE A 150 5.97 -17.90 1.62
N ASN A 151 5.14 -18.36 2.55
CA ASN A 151 3.74 -18.68 2.33
C ASN A 151 2.87 -17.54 2.84
N VAL A 152 1.81 -17.21 2.11
CA VAL A 152 0.92 -16.10 2.44
C VAL A 152 -0.53 -16.55 2.40
N GLN A 153 -1.34 -15.98 3.30
CA GLN A 153 -2.78 -16.19 3.35
C GLN A 153 -3.48 -14.87 3.68
N PHE A 154 -4.53 -14.54 2.94
CA PHE A 154 -5.46 -13.47 3.28
C PHE A 154 -6.58 -14.01 4.17
N ILE A 155 -6.85 -13.32 5.28
CA ILE A 155 -7.87 -13.65 6.28
C ILE A 155 -8.86 -12.48 6.33
N ASP A 156 -10.16 -12.74 6.23
CA ASP A 156 -11.17 -11.68 6.27
C ASP A 156 -11.07 -10.85 7.56
N ALA A 157 -10.92 -9.55 7.43
CA ALA A 157 -10.79 -8.62 8.55
C ALA A 157 -12.14 -7.96 8.95
N GLY A 158 -13.19 -8.13 8.15
CA GLY A 158 -14.54 -7.63 8.42
C GLY A 158 -14.69 -6.10 8.41
N HIS A 159 -13.67 -5.35 7.99
CA HIS A 159 -13.62 -3.89 8.05
C HIS A 159 -14.27 -3.24 6.82
N LEU A 160 -13.85 -3.64 5.63
CA LEU A 160 -14.31 -3.14 4.35
C LEU A 160 -14.50 -4.33 3.40
N LEU A 161 -15.30 -4.15 2.34
CA LEU A 161 -15.42 -5.17 1.30
C LEU A 161 -14.03 -5.51 0.72
N GLY A 162 -13.59 -6.74 0.91
CA GLY A 162 -12.28 -7.20 0.49
C GLY A 162 -11.16 -6.98 1.50
N SER A 163 -11.40 -6.32 2.64
CA SER A 163 -10.38 -6.14 3.67
C SER A 163 -9.84 -7.44 4.20
N SER A 164 -8.55 -7.48 4.45
CA SER A 164 -7.89 -8.69 4.97
C SER A 164 -6.79 -8.37 5.97
N SER A 165 -6.66 -9.22 6.96
CA SER A 165 -5.39 -9.43 7.64
C SER A 165 -4.52 -10.36 6.79
N ILE A 166 -3.20 -10.14 6.77
CA ILE A 166 -2.28 -10.88 5.92
C ILE A 166 -1.34 -11.69 6.81
N SER A 167 -1.44 -13.01 6.73
CA SER A 167 -0.56 -13.93 7.45
C SER A 167 0.59 -14.37 6.55
N PHE A 168 1.82 -14.18 7.02
CA PHE A 168 3.05 -14.65 6.39
C PHE A 168 3.64 -15.78 7.24
N GLU A 169 3.84 -16.95 6.65
CA GLU A 169 4.68 -18.00 7.21
C GLU A 169 6.02 -17.98 6.48
N ILE A 170 7.09 -17.69 7.22
CA ILE A 170 8.43 -17.42 6.66
C ILE A 170 9.41 -18.45 7.21
N THR A 171 10.06 -19.19 6.32
CA THR A 171 11.07 -20.20 6.64
C THR A 171 12.44 -19.76 6.15
N GLU A 172 13.36 -19.47 7.09
CA GLU A 172 14.76 -19.13 6.83
C GLU A 172 15.66 -20.17 7.51
N GLY A 173 16.30 -21.03 6.71
CA GLY A 173 17.04 -22.19 7.23
C GLY A 173 16.10 -23.16 7.96
N ASP A 174 16.46 -23.52 9.19
CA ASP A 174 15.65 -24.43 10.04
C ASP A 174 14.58 -23.71 10.87
N LEU A 175 14.40 -22.39 10.66
CA LEU A 175 13.52 -21.57 11.49
C LEU A 175 12.32 -21.08 10.69
N THR A 176 11.12 -21.45 11.14
CA THR A 176 9.85 -20.94 10.62
C THR A 176 9.23 -19.96 11.61
N ARG A 177 8.75 -18.82 11.11
CA ARG A 177 8.04 -17.80 11.88
C ARG A 177 6.76 -17.40 11.17
N THR A 178 5.72 -17.10 11.95
CA THR A 178 4.49 -16.51 11.43
C THR A 178 4.42 -15.05 11.86
N VAL A 179 4.11 -14.17 10.91
CA VAL A 179 3.85 -12.75 11.13
C VAL A 179 2.49 -12.43 10.57
N LEU A 180 1.65 -11.77 11.36
CA LEU A 180 0.32 -11.30 10.95
C LEU A 180 0.32 -9.77 10.88
N PHE A 181 -0.03 -9.24 9.73
CA PHE A 181 -0.37 -7.82 9.55
C PHE A 181 -1.89 -7.72 9.59
N SER A 182 -2.42 -7.11 10.65
CA SER A 182 -3.88 -7.06 10.86
C SER A 182 -4.61 -6.22 9.83
N GLY A 183 -3.96 -5.16 9.30
CA GLY A 183 -4.69 -4.06 8.69
C GLY A 183 -5.71 -3.52 9.70
N ASP A 184 -6.74 -2.88 9.19
CA ASP A 184 -7.89 -2.45 9.98
C ASP A 184 -8.85 -3.63 10.20
N VAL A 185 -9.19 -3.90 11.45
CA VAL A 185 -10.08 -5.00 11.84
C VAL A 185 -11.30 -4.48 12.58
N VAL A 186 -12.44 -5.11 12.33
CA VAL A 186 -13.66 -4.87 13.09
C VAL A 186 -13.98 -6.11 13.91
N LEU A 187 -14.07 -5.93 15.23
CA LEU A 187 -14.58 -6.98 16.13
C LEU A 187 -16.09 -7.03 16.00
N VAL A 188 -16.61 -8.00 15.24
CA VAL A 188 -18.03 -8.34 15.28
C VAL A 188 -18.25 -9.12 16.58
N ARG A 189 -18.93 -8.51 17.54
CA ARG A 189 -19.51 -9.29 18.67
C ARG A 189 -20.68 -10.06 18.09
N GLU A 190 -20.59 -11.39 18.06
CA GLU A 190 -21.79 -12.21 17.94
C GLU A 190 -22.72 -11.87 19.11
N VAL A 191 -23.94 -11.45 18.78
CA VAL A 191 -24.99 -11.13 19.73
C VAL A 191 -25.78 -12.40 20.04
#